data_75457830e8c93f9b8f127cedb40240d6
#
_entry.id   75457830e8c93f9b8f127cedb40240d6
#
_cell.length_a   1.000
_cell.length_b   1.000
_cell.length_c   1.000
_cell.angle_alpha   90.00
_cell.angle_beta   90.00
_cell.angle_gamma   90.00
#
_symmetry.space_group_name_H-M   'P 1'
#
loop_
_entity.id
_entity.type
_entity.pdbx_description
1 polymer ?
#
loop_
_entity_poly.entity_id
_entity_poly.type
_entity_poly.pdbx_seq_one_letter_code
_entity_poly.pdbx_strand_id
1 'polypeptide(L)'
;VHMVKVRPVYAFAVLLLLVLIAWILDKLIRFEPDISGSGIPQIEGELKGLEDQNWRKVLIAKFAGCVLAIGGGLALGREGPSIQLGGMIGKGFARRKNALLTEERMLMSCGAGAGLAAAFGAPLAGVLFALEELHKNFSAEVLVSTMAASAVADYIAVNIIGLRPVFDFDVEHRIPLRLYWAVVLLGVILGILGVIYNKLLDKMQDFFDRFDSKFISIGIMLMISFLMMFIYPTVLGSGNNLVKVI
;
A
#
# COMPACT_ATOMS: atom_id res chain seq x y z
N VAL A 1 1.43 16.18 -17.75
CA VAL A 1 1.11 15.42 -18.98
C VAL A 1 0.97 16.36 -20.18
N HIS A 2 0.16 17.40 -20.10
CA HIS A 2 -0.04 18.33 -21.21
C HIS A 2 1.27 19.02 -21.68
N MET A 3 2.11 19.48 -20.74
CA MET A 3 3.41 20.09 -21.05
C MET A 3 4.36 19.14 -21.77
N VAL A 4 4.39 17.87 -21.38
CA VAL A 4 5.27 16.85 -22.00
C VAL A 4 4.86 16.54 -23.43
N LYS A 5 3.55 16.56 -23.75
CA LYS A 5 3.05 16.37 -25.12
C LYS A 5 3.39 17.54 -26.05
N VAL A 6 3.59 18.74 -25.50
CA VAL A 6 3.76 19.97 -26.30
C VAL A 6 5.24 20.28 -26.60
N ARG A 7 6.19 19.82 -25.74
CA ARG A 7 7.62 20.12 -25.93
C ARG A 7 8.50 18.90 -25.60
N PRO A 8 9.28 18.37 -26.54
CA PRO A 8 10.14 17.20 -26.35
C PRO A 8 11.20 17.39 -25.25
N VAL A 9 11.61 18.63 -24.96
CA VAL A 9 12.56 18.95 -23.88
C VAL A 9 12.01 18.51 -22.51
N TYR A 10 10.70 18.68 -22.26
CA TYR A 10 10.10 18.23 -20.99
C TYR A 10 10.03 16.71 -20.89
N ALA A 11 9.84 16.00 -22.02
CA ALA A 11 9.88 14.54 -22.05
C ALA A 11 11.26 14.01 -21.64
N PHE A 12 12.32 14.64 -22.16
CA PHE A 12 13.70 14.30 -21.83
C PHE A 12 14.01 14.59 -20.34
N ALA A 13 13.58 15.74 -19.82
CA ALA A 13 13.77 16.09 -18.41
C ALA A 13 13.04 15.11 -17.48
N VAL A 14 11.80 14.69 -17.80
CA VAL A 14 11.06 13.68 -17.05
C VAL A 14 11.78 12.34 -17.09
N LEU A 15 12.29 11.93 -18.24
CA LEU A 15 13.03 10.68 -18.38
C LEU A 15 14.30 10.66 -17.52
N LEU A 16 15.07 11.74 -17.49
CA LEU A 16 16.21 11.88 -16.60
C LEU A 16 15.80 11.80 -15.12
N LEU A 17 14.70 12.44 -14.75
CA LEU A 17 14.16 12.37 -13.40
C LEU A 17 13.78 10.93 -13.03
N LEU A 18 13.14 10.18 -13.93
CA LEU A 18 12.77 8.79 -13.69
C LEU A 18 13.98 7.88 -13.52
N VAL A 19 15.04 8.10 -14.29
CA VAL A 19 16.31 7.37 -14.10
C VAL A 19 16.93 7.67 -12.74
N LEU A 20 16.89 8.94 -12.31
CA LEU A 20 17.36 9.33 -10.97
C LEU A 20 16.50 8.67 -9.87
N ILE A 21 15.19 8.66 -10.03
CA ILE A 21 14.28 7.98 -9.10
C ILE A 21 14.60 6.48 -9.04
N ALA A 22 14.79 5.81 -10.19
CA ALA A 22 15.16 4.40 -10.23
C ALA A 22 16.47 4.12 -9.47
N TRP A 23 17.45 4.98 -9.63
CA TRP A 23 18.73 4.88 -8.95
C TRP A 23 18.58 5.06 -7.42
N ILE A 24 17.79 6.05 -6.98
CA ILE A 24 17.54 6.27 -5.55
C ILE A 24 16.77 5.07 -4.96
N LEU A 25 15.75 4.57 -5.64
CA LEU A 25 14.98 3.40 -5.19
C LEU A 25 15.85 2.14 -5.07
N ASP A 26 16.73 1.87 -6.04
CA ASP A 26 17.70 0.78 -5.95
C ASP A 26 18.59 0.92 -4.73
N LYS A 27 19.08 2.13 -4.44
CA LYS A 27 19.90 2.41 -3.25
C LYS A 27 19.12 2.21 -1.95
N LEU A 28 17.86 2.64 -1.89
CA LEU A 28 17.01 2.45 -0.72
C LEU A 28 16.73 0.97 -0.46
N ILE A 29 16.43 0.17 -1.49
CA ILE A 29 16.18 -1.27 -1.36
C ILE A 29 17.47 -2.00 -0.93
N ARG A 30 18.63 -1.59 -1.41
CA ARG A 30 19.91 -2.16 -0.94
C ARG A 30 20.24 -1.76 0.50
N PHE A 31 19.85 -0.55 0.92
CA PHE A 31 20.06 -0.08 2.29
C PHE A 31 19.15 -0.81 3.29
N GLU A 32 17.91 -1.10 2.91
CA GLU A 32 16.93 -1.81 3.72
C GLU A 32 16.08 -2.70 2.81
N PRO A 33 16.41 -4.00 2.67
CA PRO A 33 15.67 -4.92 1.79
C PRO A 33 14.21 -5.11 2.18
N ASP A 34 13.87 -4.96 3.46
CA ASP A 34 12.53 -5.19 4.01
C ASP A 34 11.50 -4.14 3.57
N ILE A 35 11.94 -3.08 2.88
CA ILE A 35 11.02 -2.12 2.25
C ILE A 35 10.47 -2.60 0.90
N SER A 36 11.01 -3.69 0.34
CA SER A 36 10.54 -4.25 -0.92
C SER A 36 9.14 -4.86 -0.77
N GLY A 37 8.35 -4.83 -1.83
CA GLY A 37 6.98 -5.37 -1.82
C GLY A 37 5.95 -4.50 -1.10
N SER A 38 4.80 -5.09 -0.79
CA SER A 38 3.66 -4.38 -0.17
C SER A 38 3.94 -3.93 1.26
N GLY A 39 4.62 -4.73 2.06
CA GLY A 39 4.85 -4.52 3.48
C GLY A 39 3.99 -5.39 4.39
N ILE A 40 2.90 -5.98 3.89
CA ILE A 40 2.03 -6.87 4.67
C ILE A 40 2.76 -8.17 5.05
N PRO A 41 3.39 -8.90 4.09
CA PRO A 41 4.15 -10.11 4.42
C PRO A 41 5.27 -9.86 5.44
N GLN A 42 5.92 -8.70 5.37
CA GLN A 42 6.99 -8.31 6.28
C GLN A 42 6.45 -8.14 7.72
N ILE A 43 5.28 -7.49 7.88
CA ILE A 43 4.63 -7.38 9.19
C ILE A 43 4.17 -8.74 9.69
N GLU A 44 3.62 -9.60 8.83
CA GLU A 44 3.27 -10.97 9.22
C GLU A 44 4.48 -11.80 9.66
N GLY A 45 5.59 -11.71 8.92
CA GLY A 45 6.86 -12.37 9.26
C GLY A 45 7.36 -11.94 10.64
N GLU A 46 7.32 -10.67 10.91
CA GLU A 46 7.69 -10.08 12.19
C GLU A 46 6.79 -10.56 13.35
N LEU A 47 5.47 -10.55 13.16
CA LEU A 47 4.51 -11.02 14.15
C LEU A 47 4.67 -12.53 14.46
N LYS A 48 5.07 -13.33 13.46
CA LYS A 48 5.40 -14.75 13.62
C LYS A 48 6.78 -14.97 14.23
N GLY A 49 7.60 -13.92 14.35
CA GLY A 49 8.97 -14.01 14.86
C GLY A 49 9.96 -14.61 13.88
N LEU A 50 9.64 -14.61 12.59
CA LEU A 50 10.52 -15.06 11.49
C LEU A 50 11.52 -13.99 11.08
N GLU A 51 11.20 -12.73 11.33
CA GLU A 51 11.99 -11.54 10.96
C GLU A 51 12.13 -10.61 12.17
N ASP A 52 13.16 -9.79 12.19
CA ASP A 52 13.37 -8.69 13.16
C ASP A 52 13.85 -7.44 12.43
N GLN A 53 12.93 -6.72 11.82
CA GLN A 53 13.19 -5.54 11.02
C GLN A 53 13.66 -4.36 11.88
N ASN A 54 14.56 -3.57 11.33
CA ASN A 54 14.96 -2.32 11.97
C ASN A 54 13.90 -1.22 11.73
N TRP A 55 13.02 -1.02 12.73
CA TRP A 55 11.90 -0.10 12.62
C TRP A 55 12.27 1.32 12.15
N ARG A 56 13.45 1.86 12.55
CA ARG A 56 13.89 3.20 12.15
C ARG A 56 14.27 3.26 10.68
N LYS A 57 15.03 2.27 10.22
CA LYS A 57 15.46 2.21 8.82
C LYS A 57 14.27 1.98 7.90
N VAL A 58 13.41 1.03 8.28
CA VAL A 58 12.19 0.73 7.50
C VAL A 58 11.28 1.95 7.41
N LEU A 59 11.03 2.68 8.52
CA LEU A 59 10.19 3.88 8.50
C LEU A 59 10.70 4.91 7.49
N ILE A 60 11.99 5.25 7.54
CA ILE A 60 12.56 6.29 6.67
C ILE A 60 12.61 5.80 5.23
N ALA A 61 13.15 4.61 5.01
CA ALA A 61 13.37 4.08 3.67
C ALA A 61 12.05 3.72 2.95
N LYS A 62 11.07 3.13 3.66
CA LYS A 62 9.74 2.83 3.09
C LYS A 62 8.98 4.09 2.73
N PHE A 63 8.94 5.07 3.63
CA PHE A 63 8.27 6.34 3.37
C PHE A 63 8.88 7.05 2.16
N ALA A 64 10.21 7.24 2.14
CA ALA A 64 10.90 7.87 1.03
C ALA A 64 10.73 7.09 -0.28
N GLY A 65 10.87 5.75 -0.22
CA GLY A 65 10.69 4.88 -1.38
C GLY A 65 9.28 4.96 -1.98
N CYS A 66 8.24 4.98 -1.13
CA CYS A 66 6.85 5.09 -1.60
C CYS A 66 6.56 6.46 -2.22
N VAL A 67 7.02 7.55 -1.60
CA VAL A 67 6.83 8.90 -2.15
C VAL A 67 7.51 9.02 -3.52
N LEU A 68 8.72 8.48 -3.67
CA LEU A 68 9.43 8.50 -4.94
C LEU A 68 8.79 7.59 -5.99
N ALA A 69 8.36 6.39 -5.60
CA ALA A 69 7.76 5.42 -6.53
C ALA A 69 6.42 5.91 -7.07
N ILE A 70 5.51 6.35 -6.18
CA ILE A 70 4.19 6.88 -6.56
C ILE A 70 4.35 8.23 -7.28
N GLY A 71 5.25 9.10 -6.78
CA GLY A 71 5.57 10.38 -7.41
C GLY A 71 6.22 10.23 -8.79
N GLY A 72 6.97 9.16 -9.02
CA GLY A 72 7.50 8.75 -10.33
C GLY A 72 6.43 8.20 -11.28
N GLY A 73 5.18 8.08 -10.84
CA GLY A 73 4.05 7.66 -11.67
C GLY A 73 3.80 6.15 -11.68
N LEU A 74 4.50 5.36 -10.85
CA LEU A 74 4.17 3.94 -10.73
C LEU A 74 2.75 3.76 -10.19
N ALA A 75 2.01 2.83 -10.80
CA ALA A 75 0.66 2.45 -10.37
C ALA A 75 0.73 1.58 -9.11
N LEU A 76 1.02 2.20 -7.98
CA LEU A 76 1.16 1.53 -6.68
C LEU A 76 0.11 2.03 -5.70
N GLY A 77 -0.41 1.09 -4.90
CA GLY A 77 -1.25 1.38 -3.75
C GLY A 77 -0.44 1.94 -2.58
N ARG A 78 -1.09 2.78 -1.78
CA ARG A 78 -0.53 3.34 -0.54
C ARG A 78 -0.83 2.48 0.70
N GLU A 79 -1.69 1.51 0.55
CA GLU A 79 -2.28 0.73 1.63
C GLU A 79 -1.23 -0.13 2.34
N GLY A 80 -0.53 -0.98 1.57
CA GLY A 80 0.53 -1.84 2.10
C GLY A 80 1.64 -1.08 2.82
N PRO A 81 2.21 -0.04 2.20
CA PRO A 81 3.16 0.84 2.87
C PRO A 81 2.64 1.47 4.16
N SER A 82 1.37 1.90 4.20
CA SER A 82 0.78 2.48 5.41
C SER A 82 0.68 1.46 6.55
N ILE A 83 0.38 0.20 6.23
CA ILE A 83 0.35 -0.91 7.18
C ILE A 83 1.76 -1.14 7.76
N GLN A 84 2.78 -1.23 6.91
CA GLN A 84 4.15 -1.43 7.37
C GLN A 84 4.65 -0.25 8.21
N LEU A 85 4.42 0.97 7.76
CA LEU A 85 4.80 2.17 8.52
C LEU A 85 4.11 2.22 9.88
N GLY A 86 2.80 1.95 9.93
CA GLY A 86 2.04 1.90 11.18
C GLY A 86 2.56 0.81 12.12
N GLY A 87 2.80 -0.40 11.62
CA GLY A 87 3.38 -1.50 12.40
C GLY A 87 4.75 -1.17 12.96
N MET A 88 5.64 -0.54 12.15
CA MET A 88 6.96 -0.11 12.60
C MET A 88 6.91 1.02 13.63
N ILE A 89 5.92 1.91 13.59
CA ILE A 89 5.69 2.90 14.64
C ILE A 89 5.31 2.19 15.94
N GLY A 90 4.39 1.21 15.89
CA GLY A 90 4.01 0.41 17.04
C GLY A 90 5.22 -0.32 17.66
N LYS A 91 6.04 -0.97 16.83
CA LYS A 91 7.30 -1.60 17.24
C LYS A 91 8.27 -0.60 17.88
N GLY A 92 8.47 0.53 17.25
CA GLY A 92 9.37 1.58 17.76
C GLY A 92 8.93 2.13 19.11
N PHE A 93 7.62 2.25 19.33
CA PHE A 93 7.06 2.67 20.62
C PHE A 93 7.29 1.60 21.69
N ALA A 94 6.98 0.33 21.39
CA ALA A 94 7.20 -0.82 22.29
C ALA A 94 8.67 -0.91 22.73
N ARG A 95 9.59 -0.87 21.78
CA ARG A 95 11.03 -0.95 22.08
C ARG A 95 11.57 0.22 22.90
N ARG A 96 11.02 1.42 22.69
CA ARG A 96 11.38 2.58 23.54
C ARG A 96 10.90 2.46 24.97
N LYS A 97 9.82 1.72 25.20
CA LYS A 97 9.24 1.45 26.52
C LYS A 97 9.78 0.18 27.17
N ASN A 98 10.69 -0.54 26.52
CA ASN A 98 11.16 -1.87 26.94
C ASN A 98 9.99 -2.83 27.20
N ALA A 99 8.98 -2.79 26.34
CA ALA A 99 7.80 -3.62 26.43
C ALA A 99 8.15 -5.10 26.20
N LEU A 100 7.31 -6.01 26.72
CA LEU A 100 7.45 -7.43 26.48
C LEU A 100 7.20 -7.76 24.99
N LEU A 101 7.74 -8.86 24.51
CA LEU A 101 7.58 -9.28 23.11
C LEU A 101 6.11 -9.44 22.69
N THR A 102 5.24 -9.90 23.59
CA THR A 102 3.80 -10.00 23.38
C THR A 102 3.15 -8.64 23.22
N GLU A 103 3.56 -7.66 24.00
CA GLU A 103 3.09 -6.26 23.91
C GLU A 103 3.64 -5.59 22.64
N GLU A 104 4.89 -5.87 22.25
CA GLU A 104 5.47 -5.38 21.00
C GLU A 104 4.63 -5.86 19.81
N ARG A 105 4.31 -7.14 19.73
CA ARG A 105 3.47 -7.71 18.67
C ARG A 105 2.05 -7.13 18.66
N MET A 106 1.46 -6.92 19.83
CA MET A 106 0.15 -6.28 19.93
C MET A 106 0.21 -4.83 19.42
N LEU A 107 1.19 -4.04 19.86
CA LEU A 107 1.35 -2.66 19.42
C LEU A 107 1.66 -2.54 17.93
N MET A 108 2.40 -3.51 17.36
CA MET A 108 2.61 -3.59 15.92
C MET A 108 1.31 -3.85 15.17
N SER A 109 0.48 -4.78 15.62
CA SER A 109 -0.83 -5.06 15.02
C SER A 109 -1.76 -3.86 15.10
N CYS A 110 -1.80 -3.16 16.26
CA CYS A 110 -2.55 -1.93 16.44
C CYS A 110 -2.08 -0.83 15.49
N GLY A 111 -0.77 -0.63 15.38
CA GLY A 111 -0.18 0.35 14.48
C GLY A 111 -0.45 0.04 13.02
N ALA A 112 -0.35 -1.24 12.62
CA ALA A 112 -0.64 -1.67 11.26
C ALA A 112 -2.12 -1.45 10.89
N GLY A 113 -3.05 -1.81 11.78
CA GLY A 113 -4.48 -1.52 11.62
C GLY A 113 -4.79 -0.03 11.55
N ALA A 114 -4.14 0.78 12.39
CA ALA A 114 -4.26 2.23 12.37
C ALA A 114 -3.72 2.84 11.06
N GLY A 115 -2.63 2.31 10.52
CA GLY A 115 -2.08 2.71 9.23
C GLY A 115 -3.04 2.44 8.08
N LEU A 116 -3.70 1.27 8.09
CA LEU A 116 -4.74 0.93 7.11
C LEU A 116 -5.97 1.84 7.25
N ALA A 117 -6.43 2.06 8.49
CA ALA A 117 -7.55 2.94 8.78
C ALA A 117 -7.33 4.36 8.21
N ALA A 118 -6.17 4.95 8.46
CA ALA A 118 -5.81 6.26 7.93
C ALA A 118 -5.69 6.29 6.40
N ALA A 119 -5.23 5.19 5.77
CA ALA A 119 -5.10 5.12 4.32
C ALA A 119 -6.44 5.12 3.59
N PHE A 120 -7.44 4.45 4.15
CA PHE A 120 -8.78 4.30 3.55
C PHE A 120 -9.84 5.25 4.09
N GLY A 121 -9.63 5.87 5.26
CA GLY A 121 -10.68 6.56 6.01
C GLY A 121 -11.73 5.57 6.54
N ALA A 122 -11.28 4.41 7.02
CA ALA A 122 -12.14 3.29 7.41
C ALA A 122 -11.62 2.59 8.68
N PRO A 123 -11.90 3.15 9.87
CA PRO A 123 -11.39 2.64 11.14
C PRO A 123 -11.74 1.18 11.40
N LEU A 124 -13.00 0.80 11.12
CA LEU A 124 -13.47 -0.58 11.31
C LEU A 124 -12.74 -1.58 10.42
N ALA A 125 -12.44 -1.20 9.17
CA ALA A 125 -11.67 -2.05 8.26
C ALA A 125 -10.24 -2.29 8.79
N GLY A 126 -9.60 -1.28 9.38
CA GLY A 126 -8.29 -1.42 10.03
C GLY A 126 -8.31 -2.40 11.20
N VAL A 127 -9.37 -2.37 11.99
CA VAL A 127 -9.56 -3.31 13.12
C VAL A 127 -9.76 -4.74 12.63
N LEU A 128 -10.66 -4.94 11.67
CA LEU A 128 -10.93 -6.27 11.12
C LEU A 128 -9.67 -6.85 10.45
N PHE A 129 -8.95 -6.06 9.69
CA PHE A 129 -7.68 -6.45 9.08
C PHE A 129 -6.65 -6.92 10.14
N ALA A 130 -6.50 -6.18 11.23
CA ALA A 130 -5.57 -6.57 12.29
C ALA A 130 -5.94 -7.91 12.94
N LEU A 131 -7.23 -8.18 13.12
CA LEU A 131 -7.71 -9.44 13.72
C LEU A 131 -7.66 -10.61 12.74
N GLU A 132 -8.14 -10.42 11.51
CA GLU A 132 -8.30 -11.52 10.54
C GLU A 132 -6.97 -11.84 9.82
N GLU A 133 -6.23 -10.83 9.39
CA GLU A 133 -5.04 -11.04 8.56
C GLU A 133 -3.77 -11.13 9.39
N LEU A 134 -3.57 -10.24 10.34
CA LEU A 134 -2.32 -10.19 11.09
C LEU A 134 -2.31 -11.14 12.28
N HIS A 135 -3.35 -11.08 13.12
CA HIS A 135 -3.41 -11.90 14.35
C HIS A 135 -3.94 -13.32 14.10
N LYS A 136 -4.84 -13.46 13.11
CA LYS A 136 -5.50 -14.73 12.73
C LYS A 136 -6.23 -15.42 13.88
N ASN A 137 -6.40 -14.74 14.99
CA ASN A 137 -7.12 -15.16 16.19
C ASN A 137 -7.84 -13.98 16.82
N PHE A 138 -9.04 -14.22 17.36
CA PHE A 138 -9.76 -13.19 18.09
C PHE A 138 -9.10 -12.94 19.44
N SER A 139 -8.74 -11.69 19.70
CA SER A 139 -8.28 -11.21 21.00
C SER A 139 -9.01 -9.93 21.35
N ALA A 140 -9.67 -9.90 22.51
CA ALA A 140 -10.38 -8.71 22.99
C ALA A 140 -9.41 -7.53 23.22
N GLU A 141 -8.20 -7.80 23.68
CA GLU A 141 -7.16 -6.79 23.90
C GLU A 141 -6.73 -6.15 22.58
N VAL A 142 -6.46 -6.96 21.55
CA VAL A 142 -6.10 -6.47 20.21
C VAL A 142 -7.28 -5.72 19.59
N LEU A 143 -8.51 -6.22 19.75
CA LEU A 143 -9.71 -5.55 19.27
C LEU A 143 -9.83 -4.13 19.82
N VAL A 144 -9.85 -3.98 21.15
CA VAL A 144 -10.06 -2.67 21.81
C VAL A 144 -8.89 -1.72 21.50
N SER A 145 -7.67 -2.22 21.60
CA SER A 145 -6.47 -1.40 21.34
C SER A 145 -6.39 -0.93 19.88
N THR A 146 -6.71 -1.81 18.92
CA THR A 146 -6.73 -1.46 17.50
C THR A 146 -7.89 -0.53 17.18
N MET A 147 -9.07 -0.69 17.81
CA MET A 147 -10.19 0.26 17.66
C MET A 147 -9.78 1.67 18.09
N ALA A 148 -9.17 1.81 19.25
CA ALA A 148 -8.69 3.10 19.73
C ALA A 148 -7.64 3.71 18.80
N ALA A 149 -6.64 2.91 18.39
CA ALA A 149 -5.59 3.37 17.49
C ALA A 149 -6.13 3.77 16.11
N SER A 150 -7.00 2.94 15.53
CA SER A 150 -7.62 3.19 14.22
C SER A 150 -8.53 4.41 14.22
N ALA A 151 -9.34 4.59 15.27
CA ALA A 151 -10.21 5.76 15.39
C ALA A 151 -9.41 7.08 15.51
N VAL A 152 -8.34 7.08 16.30
CA VAL A 152 -7.46 8.25 16.43
C VAL A 152 -6.72 8.54 15.12
N ALA A 153 -6.20 7.50 14.45
CA ALA A 153 -5.50 7.65 13.18
C ALA A 153 -6.41 8.22 12.08
N ASP A 154 -7.64 7.72 11.99
CA ASP A 154 -8.64 8.22 11.05
C ASP A 154 -9.06 9.66 11.39
N TYR A 155 -9.31 9.96 12.66
CA TYR A 155 -9.60 11.33 13.10
C TYR A 155 -8.52 12.32 12.67
N ILE A 156 -7.24 11.96 12.84
CA ILE A 156 -6.10 12.79 12.43
C ILE A 156 -6.05 12.89 10.90
N ALA A 157 -6.22 11.77 10.20
CA ALA A 157 -6.18 11.75 8.75
C ALA A 157 -7.26 12.64 8.12
N VAL A 158 -8.49 12.57 8.62
CA VAL A 158 -9.64 13.32 8.10
C VAL A 158 -9.57 14.79 8.52
N ASN A 159 -9.39 15.08 9.82
CA ASN A 159 -9.57 16.44 10.34
C ASN A 159 -8.30 17.30 10.28
N ILE A 160 -7.10 16.70 10.31
CA ILE A 160 -5.82 17.45 10.29
C ILE A 160 -5.22 17.45 8.89
N ILE A 161 -5.21 16.29 8.21
CA ILE A 161 -4.61 16.16 6.87
C ILE A 161 -5.65 16.45 5.79
N GLY A 162 -6.95 16.35 6.08
CA GLY A 162 -8.03 16.60 5.14
C GLY A 162 -8.27 15.43 4.18
N LEU A 163 -7.84 14.22 4.54
CA LEU A 163 -8.11 13.02 3.74
C LEU A 163 -9.60 12.71 3.76
N ARG A 164 -10.15 12.37 2.59
CA ARG A 164 -11.53 11.88 2.45
C ARG A 164 -11.52 10.37 2.29
N PRO A 165 -12.61 9.67 2.67
CA PRO A 165 -12.77 8.25 2.36
C PRO A 165 -12.49 7.99 0.88
N VAL A 166 -11.85 6.85 0.60
CA VAL A 166 -11.49 6.48 -0.78
C VAL A 166 -12.74 6.22 -1.62
N PHE A 167 -13.75 5.63 -0.99
CA PHE A 167 -15.05 5.32 -1.58
C PHE A 167 -16.12 6.23 -0.97
N ASP A 168 -16.39 7.35 -1.63
CA ASP A 168 -17.42 8.32 -1.25
C ASP A 168 -18.43 8.37 -2.40
N PHE A 169 -19.38 7.42 -2.35
CA PHE A 169 -20.44 7.28 -3.35
C PHE A 169 -21.78 7.55 -2.72
N ASP A 170 -22.53 8.48 -3.29
CA ASP A 170 -23.94 8.67 -2.95
C ASP A 170 -24.78 7.53 -3.53
N VAL A 171 -25.26 6.66 -2.66
CA VAL A 171 -26.15 5.56 -3.05
C VAL A 171 -27.60 6.02 -2.96
N GLU A 172 -28.11 6.56 -4.05
CA GLU A 172 -29.49 7.06 -4.10
C GLU A 172 -30.55 5.94 -4.02
N HIS A 173 -30.26 4.75 -4.50
CA HIS A 173 -31.23 3.66 -4.64
C HIS A 173 -30.73 2.34 -4.09
N ARG A 174 -31.58 1.64 -3.34
CA ARG A 174 -31.30 0.27 -2.89
C ARG A 174 -31.49 -0.72 -4.05
N ILE A 175 -30.60 -1.69 -4.12
CA ILE A 175 -30.70 -2.78 -5.11
C ILE A 175 -31.96 -3.59 -4.79
N PRO A 176 -32.93 -3.73 -5.72
CA PRO A 176 -34.11 -4.54 -5.50
C PRO A 176 -33.75 -6.03 -5.37
N LEU A 177 -34.46 -6.76 -4.50
CA LEU A 177 -34.20 -8.17 -4.22
C LEU A 177 -34.12 -9.05 -5.48
N ARG A 178 -34.91 -8.72 -6.50
CA ARG A 178 -34.88 -9.45 -7.79
C ARG A 178 -33.53 -9.42 -8.52
N LEU A 179 -32.62 -8.49 -8.17
CA LEU A 179 -31.29 -8.37 -8.77
C LEU A 179 -30.16 -9.01 -7.94
N TYR A 180 -30.49 -9.63 -6.80
CA TYR A 180 -29.45 -10.27 -5.95
C TYR A 180 -28.74 -11.42 -6.64
N TRP A 181 -29.39 -12.11 -7.59
CA TRP A 181 -28.73 -13.11 -8.42
C TRP A 181 -27.56 -12.53 -9.25
N ALA A 182 -27.71 -11.26 -9.69
CA ALA A 182 -26.65 -10.57 -10.43
C ALA A 182 -25.44 -10.26 -9.51
N VAL A 183 -25.68 -10.00 -8.21
CA VAL A 183 -24.60 -9.83 -7.22
C VAL A 183 -23.82 -11.14 -7.05
N VAL A 184 -24.52 -12.30 -7.01
CA VAL A 184 -23.87 -13.61 -6.94
C VAL A 184 -23.06 -13.87 -8.20
N LEU A 185 -23.63 -13.60 -9.38
CA LEU A 185 -22.93 -13.75 -10.66
C LEU A 185 -21.68 -12.85 -10.73
N LEU A 186 -21.82 -11.59 -10.30
CA LEU A 186 -20.69 -10.65 -10.20
C LEU A 186 -19.60 -11.19 -9.29
N GLY A 187 -19.97 -11.77 -8.13
CA GLY A 187 -19.03 -12.39 -7.20
C GLY A 187 -18.24 -13.53 -7.83
N VAL A 188 -18.91 -14.40 -8.62
CA VAL A 188 -18.23 -15.49 -9.35
C VAL A 188 -17.25 -14.92 -10.39
N ILE A 189 -17.69 -13.93 -11.18
CA ILE A 189 -16.85 -13.30 -12.21
C ILE A 189 -15.61 -12.64 -11.55
N LEU A 190 -15.82 -11.88 -10.48
CA LEU A 190 -14.73 -11.24 -9.74
C LEU A 190 -13.77 -12.27 -9.11
N GLY A 191 -14.29 -13.40 -8.62
CA GLY A 191 -13.48 -14.49 -8.11
C GLY A 191 -12.57 -15.10 -9.18
N ILE A 192 -13.11 -15.35 -10.38
CA ILE A 192 -12.31 -15.84 -11.52
C ILE A 192 -11.26 -14.81 -11.95
N LEU A 193 -11.63 -13.55 -12.05
CA LEU A 193 -10.70 -12.46 -12.37
C LEU A 193 -9.60 -12.33 -11.31
N GLY A 194 -9.92 -12.51 -10.01
CA GLY A 194 -8.95 -12.52 -8.93
C GLY A 194 -7.91 -13.63 -9.08
N VAL A 195 -8.33 -14.85 -9.44
CA VAL A 195 -7.41 -15.96 -9.69
C VAL A 195 -6.48 -15.67 -10.89
N ILE A 196 -7.03 -15.10 -11.96
CA ILE A 196 -6.25 -14.70 -13.15
C ILE A 196 -5.24 -13.62 -12.77
N TYR A 197 -5.68 -12.62 -12.02
CA TYR A 197 -4.83 -11.52 -11.55
C TYR A 197 -3.65 -12.03 -10.71
N ASN A 198 -3.91 -12.89 -9.71
CA ASN A 198 -2.86 -13.45 -8.87
C ASN A 198 -1.84 -14.27 -9.66
N LYS A 199 -2.31 -15.14 -10.58
CA LYS A 199 -1.41 -15.90 -11.46
C LYS A 199 -0.58 -15.00 -12.38
N LEU A 200 -1.13 -13.88 -12.80
CA LEU A 200 -0.39 -12.90 -13.62
C LEU A 200 0.66 -12.16 -12.78
N LEU A 201 0.34 -11.81 -11.53
CA LEU A 201 1.30 -11.21 -10.60
C LEU A 201 2.48 -12.14 -10.35
N ASP A 202 2.22 -13.42 -10.03
CA ASP A 202 3.27 -14.42 -9.79
C ASP A 202 4.20 -14.53 -11.00
N LYS A 203 3.63 -14.64 -12.21
CA LYS A 203 4.42 -14.69 -13.45
C LYS A 203 5.24 -13.42 -13.71
N MET A 204 4.68 -12.26 -13.40
CA MET A 204 5.41 -10.99 -13.52
C MET A 204 6.54 -10.91 -12.49
N GLN A 205 6.31 -11.36 -11.27
CA GLN A 205 7.35 -11.44 -10.25
C GLN A 205 8.49 -12.37 -10.69
N ASP A 206 8.18 -13.60 -11.13
CA ASP A 206 9.15 -14.55 -11.66
C ASP A 206 9.94 -13.97 -12.85
N PHE A 207 9.29 -13.18 -13.70
CA PHE A 207 9.94 -12.51 -14.83
C PHE A 207 10.93 -11.45 -14.36
N PHE A 208 10.54 -10.60 -13.39
CA PHE A 208 11.42 -9.55 -12.89
C PHE A 208 12.52 -10.09 -11.98
N ASP A 209 12.33 -11.22 -11.31
CA ASP A 209 13.34 -11.87 -10.47
C ASP A 209 14.48 -12.50 -11.31
N ARG A 210 14.29 -12.65 -12.63
CA ARG A 210 15.39 -13.06 -13.54
C ARG A 210 16.43 -11.97 -13.77
N PHE A 211 16.11 -10.72 -13.45
CA PHE A 211 17.09 -9.63 -13.58
C PHE A 211 17.90 -9.51 -12.29
N ASP A 212 19.21 -9.72 -12.39
CA ASP A 212 20.14 -9.60 -11.25
C ASP A 212 20.17 -8.18 -10.64
N SER A 213 19.80 -7.18 -11.42
CA SER A 213 19.80 -5.78 -11.01
C SER A 213 18.41 -5.24 -10.74
N LYS A 214 18.10 -4.92 -9.47
CA LYS A 214 16.85 -4.23 -9.10
C LYS A 214 16.70 -2.88 -9.80
N PHE A 215 17.81 -2.19 -10.09
CA PHE A 215 17.80 -0.95 -10.86
C PHE A 215 17.18 -1.13 -12.26
N ILE A 216 17.53 -2.23 -12.96
CA ILE A 216 16.96 -2.53 -14.28
C ILE A 216 15.47 -2.80 -14.17
N SER A 217 15.05 -3.63 -13.21
CA SER A 217 13.64 -3.96 -12.99
C SER A 217 12.80 -2.71 -12.71
N ILE A 218 13.26 -1.85 -11.80
CA ILE A 218 12.60 -0.57 -11.47
C ILE A 218 12.59 0.36 -12.69
N GLY A 219 13.68 0.45 -13.41
CA GLY A 219 13.80 1.27 -14.62
C GLY A 219 12.82 0.86 -15.71
N ILE A 220 12.64 -0.45 -15.95
CA ILE A 220 11.67 -0.98 -16.89
C ILE A 220 10.25 -0.60 -16.47
N MET A 221 9.89 -0.76 -15.20
CA MET A 221 8.56 -0.40 -14.68
C MET A 221 8.28 1.09 -14.83
N LEU A 222 9.25 1.95 -14.50
CA LEU A 222 9.12 3.40 -14.67
C LEU A 222 9.04 3.80 -16.15
N MET A 223 9.76 3.11 -17.03
CA MET A 223 9.68 3.34 -18.48
C MET A 223 8.29 2.97 -19.03
N ILE A 224 7.74 1.83 -18.60
CA ILE A 224 6.36 1.42 -18.97
C ILE A 224 5.36 2.46 -18.47
N SER A 225 5.51 2.92 -17.23
CA SER A 225 4.65 3.97 -16.66
C SER A 225 4.76 5.29 -17.46
N PHE A 226 5.97 5.66 -17.86
CA PHE A 226 6.21 6.83 -18.70
C PHE A 226 5.53 6.69 -20.07
N LEU A 227 5.60 5.54 -20.71
CA LEU A 227 4.91 5.29 -21.99
C LEU A 227 3.38 5.34 -21.82
N MET A 228 2.86 4.73 -20.75
CA MET A 228 1.43 4.77 -20.43
C MET A 228 0.91 6.18 -20.19
N MET A 229 1.74 7.11 -19.71
CA MET A 229 1.39 8.52 -19.55
C MET A 229 0.90 9.16 -20.86
N PHE A 230 1.43 8.73 -22.02
CA PHE A 230 1.03 9.26 -23.32
C PHE A 230 -0.28 8.66 -23.84
N ILE A 231 -0.57 7.39 -23.47
CA ILE A 231 -1.74 6.64 -23.94
C ILE A 231 -2.92 6.90 -23.00
N TYR A 232 -2.74 6.67 -21.71
CA TYR A 232 -3.76 6.75 -20.66
C TYR A 232 -3.22 7.40 -19.38
N PRO A 233 -3.21 8.74 -19.32
CA PRO A 233 -2.65 9.47 -18.17
C PRO A 233 -3.31 9.14 -16.82
N THR A 234 -4.55 8.69 -16.83
CA THR A 234 -5.33 8.33 -15.63
C THR A 234 -4.86 7.05 -14.94
N VAL A 235 -4.02 6.25 -15.61
CA VAL A 235 -3.43 5.01 -15.03
C VAL A 235 -2.27 5.34 -14.09
N LEU A 236 -1.70 6.55 -14.15
CA LEU A 236 -0.59 6.95 -13.30
C LEU A 236 -1.02 7.12 -11.84
N GLY A 237 -0.18 6.65 -10.92
CA GLY A 237 -0.41 6.76 -9.47
C GLY A 237 -1.36 5.70 -8.94
N SER A 238 -2.09 6.00 -7.87
CA SER A 238 -2.90 5.03 -7.13
C SER A 238 -4.19 4.56 -7.82
N GLY A 239 -4.52 5.08 -9.02
CA GLY A 239 -5.76 4.72 -9.73
C GLY A 239 -7.06 5.28 -9.14
N ASN A 240 -7.03 5.96 -8.01
CA ASN A 240 -8.22 6.52 -7.34
C ASN A 240 -9.02 7.48 -8.23
N ASN A 241 -8.34 8.14 -9.17
CA ASN A 241 -9.01 9.04 -10.11
C ASN A 241 -9.88 8.30 -11.14
N LEU A 242 -9.56 7.05 -11.46
CA LEU A 242 -10.37 6.22 -12.37
C LEU A 242 -11.72 5.87 -11.73
N VAL A 243 -11.70 5.56 -10.43
CA VAL A 243 -12.91 5.17 -9.69
C VAL A 243 -13.89 6.34 -9.52
N LYS A 244 -13.38 7.58 -9.49
CA LYS A 244 -14.22 8.79 -9.37
C LYS A 244 -14.85 9.25 -10.67
N VAL A 245 -14.40 8.73 -11.81
CA VAL A 245 -14.88 9.13 -13.16
C VAL A 245 -16.01 8.20 -13.65
N ILE A 246 -16.21 7.05 -12.98
CA ILE A 246 -17.28 6.10 -13.24
C ILE A 246 -18.48 6.40 -12.36
#